data_8bd6eb4d5e2b1ab0fc596a7e2ace2363
#
_entry.id   8bd6eb4d5e2b1ab0fc596a7e2ace2363
#
_cell.length_a   1.000
_cell.length_b   1.000
_cell.length_c   1.000
_cell.angle_alpha   90.00
_cell.angle_beta   90.00
_cell.angle_gamma   90.00
#
_symmetry.space_group_name_H-M   'P 1'
#
loop_
_entity.id
_entity.type
_entity.pdbx_description
1 polymer ?
#
loop_
_entity_poly.entity_id
_entity_poly.type
_entity_poly.pdbx_seq_one_letter_code
_entity_poly.pdbx_strand_id
1 'polypeptide(L)'
;NVILNKSFFNDGDYKIFMTTCERAAIAVSMEYKVPYMDKFGVIAEAKGEGIGSAIFHEMKKEFPEIFWRSKSNNPINKFYLSMADGYQKTGEWDIFWMGINDYSKLNECINFAVSKQQTISY
;
A
#
# COMPACT_ATOMS: atom_id res chain seq x y z
N ASN A 1 -16.32 1.92 13.76
CA ASN A 1 -15.05 2.49 14.16
C ASN A 1 -13.90 1.53 13.95
N VAL A 2 -12.82 2.08 13.46
CA VAL A 2 -11.62 1.30 13.19
C VAL A 2 -10.56 1.70 14.20
N ILE A 3 -10.15 0.73 15.02
CA ILE A 3 -9.03 0.89 15.92
C ILE A 3 -7.93 0.01 15.38
N LEU A 4 -6.75 0.59 15.20
CA LEU A 4 -5.64 -0.11 14.59
C LEU A 4 -4.66 -0.62 15.60
N ASN A 5 -4.25 -1.86 15.42
CA ASN A 5 -3.08 -2.42 16.09
C ASN A 5 -1.89 -2.27 15.17
N LYS A 6 -0.76 -1.92 15.73
CA LYS A 6 0.49 -1.83 14.99
C LYS A 6 1.43 -2.87 15.53
N SER A 7 2.05 -3.63 14.64
CA SER A 7 3.05 -4.61 15.04
C SER A 7 4.24 -4.52 14.12
N PHE A 8 5.38 -4.97 14.62
CA PHE A 8 6.60 -5.07 13.86
C PHE A 8 7.00 -6.53 13.75
N PHE A 9 7.41 -6.92 12.55
CA PHE A 9 8.03 -8.22 12.36
C PHE A 9 9.54 -8.06 12.38
N ASN A 10 10.21 -9.08 12.86
CA ASN A 10 11.65 -9.02 13.04
C ASN A 10 12.45 -9.40 11.82
N ASP A 11 11.87 -10.18 10.91
CA ASP A 11 12.64 -10.64 9.77
C ASP A 11 12.28 -9.82 8.54
N GLY A 12 12.83 -8.67 8.43
CA GLY A 12 12.54 -7.77 7.38
C GLY A 12 11.83 -6.58 7.98
N ASP A 13 12.06 -5.48 7.46
CA ASP A 13 11.60 -4.23 8.03
C ASP A 13 10.16 -3.97 7.62
N TYR A 14 9.23 -4.66 8.29
CA TYR A 14 7.81 -4.50 8.00
C TYR A 14 7.10 -3.86 9.17
N LYS A 15 6.13 -3.03 8.84
CA LYS A 15 5.18 -2.49 9.80
C LYS A 15 3.78 -2.92 9.39
N ILE A 16 3.04 -3.51 10.31
CA ILE A 16 1.72 -4.04 10.02
C ILE A 16 0.67 -3.16 10.69
N PHE A 17 -0.35 -2.79 9.91
CA PHE A 17 -1.56 -2.16 10.41
C PHE A 17 -2.68 -3.16 10.27
N MET A 18 -3.46 -3.33 11.32
CA MET A 18 -4.58 -4.25 11.27
C MET A 18 -5.74 -3.67 12.07
N THR A 19 -6.95 -3.83 11.58
CA THR A 19 -8.13 -3.43 12.36
C THR A 19 -8.30 -4.41 13.53
N THR A 20 -8.87 -3.94 14.64
CA THR A 20 -9.07 -4.78 15.81
C THR A 20 -9.96 -5.98 15.54
N CYS A 21 -10.87 -5.85 14.56
CA CYS A 21 -11.74 -6.95 14.17
C CYS A 21 -11.10 -7.84 13.11
N GLU A 22 -9.85 -7.56 12.73
CA GLU A 22 -9.08 -8.33 11.75
C GLU A 22 -9.75 -8.40 10.38
N ARG A 23 -10.49 -7.36 10.01
CA ARG A 23 -11.17 -7.31 8.71
C ARG A 23 -10.35 -6.69 7.62
N ALA A 24 -9.32 -5.95 7.98
CA ALA A 24 -8.42 -5.33 7.01
C ALA A 24 -7.02 -5.30 7.57
N ALA A 25 -6.03 -5.39 6.69
CA ALA A 25 -4.63 -5.34 7.10
C ALA A 25 -3.81 -4.72 5.98
N ILE A 26 -2.76 -3.99 6.38
CA ILE A 26 -1.77 -3.42 5.48
C ILE A 26 -0.39 -3.80 6.00
N ALA A 27 0.48 -4.27 5.10
CA ALA A 27 1.88 -4.51 5.43
C ALA A 27 2.74 -3.52 4.66
N VAL A 28 3.53 -2.73 5.38
CA VAL A 28 4.41 -1.71 4.79
C VAL A 28 5.84 -2.16 4.96
N SER A 29 6.56 -2.24 3.86
CA SER A 29 7.97 -2.59 3.85
C SER A 29 8.81 -1.33 4.02
N MET A 30 9.78 -1.40 4.92
CA MET A 30 10.72 -0.31 5.16
C MET A 30 12.08 -0.58 4.49
N GLU A 31 12.10 -1.54 3.60
CA GLU A 31 13.32 -1.99 2.92
C GLU A 31 13.94 -0.89 2.05
N TYR A 32 13.09 -0.08 1.42
CA TYR A 32 13.53 1.01 0.57
C TYR A 32 13.49 2.32 1.37
N LYS A 33 14.12 3.36 0.85
CA LYS A 33 14.19 4.66 1.55
C LYS A 33 12.84 5.36 1.67
N VAL A 34 11.87 4.99 0.82
CA VAL A 34 10.49 5.45 0.93
C VAL A 34 9.64 4.24 1.30
N PRO A 35 8.74 4.35 2.26
CA PRO A 35 7.87 3.22 2.63
C PRO A 35 7.10 2.68 1.43
N TYR A 36 7.03 1.37 1.33
CA TYR A 36 6.38 0.68 0.23
C TYR A 36 5.29 -0.24 0.78
N MET A 37 4.05 -0.03 0.36
CA MET A 37 2.96 -0.91 0.80
C MET A 37 3.05 -2.21 0.01
N ASP A 38 3.42 -3.28 0.70
CA ASP A 38 3.66 -4.58 0.08
C ASP A 38 2.38 -5.38 -0.06
N LYS A 39 1.49 -5.28 0.94
CA LYS A 39 0.24 -6.04 0.93
C LYS A 39 -0.88 -5.23 1.54
N PHE A 40 -2.07 -5.42 0.99
CA PHE A 40 -3.29 -4.84 1.51
C PHE A 40 -4.42 -5.83 1.27
N GLY A 41 -5.21 -6.08 2.29
CA GLY A 41 -6.35 -6.97 2.15
C GLY A 41 -7.51 -6.55 3.02
N VAL A 42 -8.71 -6.75 2.51
CA VAL A 42 -9.97 -6.53 3.22
C VAL A 42 -10.82 -7.76 2.97
N ILE A 43 -11.38 -8.34 4.03
CA ILE A 43 -12.25 -9.49 3.84
C ILE A 43 -13.53 -9.07 3.12
N ALA A 44 -14.13 -10.01 2.40
CA ALA A 44 -15.24 -9.71 1.50
C ALA A 44 -16.42 -9.06 2.23
N GLU A 45 -16.73 -9.52 3.44
CA GLU A 45 -17.86 -9.00 4.21
C GLU A 45 -17.68 -7.54 4.63
N ALA A 46 -16.43 -7.08 4.68
CA ALA A 46 -16.13 -5.71 5.11
C ALA A 46 -16.00 -4.72 3.96
N LYS A 47 -16.01 -5.21 2.72
CA LYS A 47 -15.91 -4.33 1.57
C LYS A 47 -17.16 -3.46 1.48
N GLY A 48 -16.98 -2.18 1.24
CA GLY A 48 -18.08 -1.25 1.19
C GLY A 48 -18.45 -0.63 2.50
N GLU A 49 -17.79 -1.01 3.60
CA GLU A 49 -18.05 -0.44 4.93
C GLU A 49 -17.12 0.71 5.27
N GLY A 50 -16.26 1.12 4.34
CA GLY A 50 -15.32 2.20 4.60
C GLY A 50 -14.09 1.79 5.40
N ILE A 51 -13.93 0.51 5.69
CA ILE A 51 -12.81 0.02 6.49
C ILE A 51 -11.49 0.21 5.74
N GLY A 52 -11.49 -0.04 4.43
CA GLY A 52 -10.30 0.16 3.61
C GLY A 52 -9.83 1.60 3.64
N SER A 53 -10.75 2.55 3.47
CA SER A 53 -10.42 3.97 3.53
C SER A 53 -9.89 4.35 4.90
N ALA A 54 -10.51 3.83 5.97
CA ALA A 54 -10.09 4.15 7.32
C ALA A 54 -8.66 3.69 7.60
N ILE A 55 -8.33 2.47 7.18
CA ILE A 55 -6.98 1.93 7.44
C ILE A 55 -5.95 2.68 6.59
N PHE A 56 -6.30 3.09 5.37
CA PHE A 56 -5.42 3.91 4.54
C PHE A 56 -5.16 5.27 5.17
N HIS A 57 -6.18 5.89 5.78
CA HIS A 57 -5.99 7.16 6.48
C HIS A 57 -5.00 7.01 7.63
N GLU A 58 -5.08 5.92 8.38
CA GLU A 58 -4.14 5.68 9.47
C GLU A 58 -2.73 5.42 8.94
N MET A 59 -2.61 4.68 7.86
CA MET A 59 -1.33 4.46 7.22
C MET A 59 -0.68 5.76 6.78
N LYS A 60 -1.48 6.66 6.21
CA LYS A 60 -0.97 7.95 5.73
C LYS A 60 -0.50 8.85 6.87
N LYS A 61 -1.14 8.78 8.03
CA LYS A 61 -0.67 9.52 9.20
C LYS A 61 0.72 9.06 9.63
N GLU A 62 0.95 7.77 9.58
CA GLU A 62 2.23 7.21 9.97
C GLU A 62 3.29 7.42 8.88
N PHE A 63 2.89 7.26 7.62
CA PHE A 63 3.79 7.36 6.47
C PHE A 63 3.22 8.39 5.50
N PRO A 64 3.59 9.67 5.66
CA PRO A 64 3.09 10.71 4.75
C PRO A 64 3.49 10.51 3.30
N GLU A 65 4.61 9.83 3.06
CA GLU A 65 5.05 9.42 1.72
C GLU A 65 5.01 7.91 1.65
N ILE A 66 4.30 7.37 0.68
CA ILE A 66 4.22 5.92 0.50
C ILE A 66 3.84 5.62 -0.94
N PHE A 67 4.28 4.47 -1.44
CA PHE A 67 3.96 4.04 -2.79
C PHE A 67 3.74 2.53 -2.80
N TRP A 68 3.09 2.05 -3.87
CA TRP A 68 2.82 0.61 -4.04
C TRP A 68 2.55 0.33 -5.50
N ARG A 69 2.49 -0.98 -5.82
CA ARG A 69 2.18 -1.42 -7.17
C ARG A 69 1.03 -2.42 -7.14
N SER A 70 0.36 -2.57 -8.28
CA SER A 70 -0.71 -3.54 -8.46
C SER A 70 -0.72 -3.96 -9.92
N LYS A 71 -1.12 -5.18 -10.20
CA LYS A 71 -1.31 -5.59 -11.59
C LYS A 71 -2.37 -4.72 -12.24
N SER A 72 -2.17 -4.35 -13.50
CA SER A 72 -3.06 -3.43 -14.19
C SER A 72 -4.49 -3.94 -14.29
N ASN A 73 -4.68 -5.24 -14.26
CA ASN A 73 -6.02 -5.82 -14.36
C ASN A 73 -6.66 -6.15 -13.01
N ASN A 74 -6.03 -5.74 -11.91
CA ASN A 74 -6.53 -6.04 -10.58
C ASN A 74 -7.77 -5.19 -10.26
N PRO A 75 -8.90 -5.81 -9.89
CA PRO A 75 -10.12 -5.04 -9.61
C PRO A 75 -9.98 -4.01 -8.49
N ILE A 76 -9.06 -4.22 -7.55
CA ILE A 76 -8.85 -3.29 -6.44
C ILE A 76 -8.31 -1.93 -6.90
N ASN A 77 -7.85 -1.83 -8.14
CA ASN A 77 -7.23 -0.59 -8.62
C ASN A 77 -8.19 0.59 -8.62
N LYS A 78 -9.49 0.34 -8.73
CA LYS A 78 -10.46 1.42 -8.56
C LYS A 78 -10.36 2.06 -7.19
N PHE A 79 -10.23 1.24 -6.15
CA PHE A 79 -10.06 1.73 -4.80
C PHE A 79 -8.74 2.48 -4.66
N TYR A 80 -7.65 1.91 -5.20
CA TYR A 80 -6.35 2.56 -5.14
C TYR A 80 -6.37 3.93 -5.82
N LEU A 81 -7.05 4.04 -6.97
CA LEU A 81 -7.16 5.32 -7.66
C LEU A 81 -7.86 6.36 -6.82
N SER A 82 -8.83 5.94 -6.01
CA SER A 82 -9.55 6.87 -5.15
C SER A 82 -8.72 7.34 -3.97
N MET A 83 -7.70 6.59 -3.58
CA MET A 83 -6.88 6.92 -2.42
C MET A 83 -5.55 7.59 -2.79
N ALA A 84 -5.02 7.28 -3.96
CA ALA A 84 -3.69 7.74 -4.37
C ALA A 84 -3.70 9.18 -4.87
N ASP A 85 -2.59 9.86 -4.71
CA ASP A 85 -2.39 11.19 -5.31
C ASP A 85 -2.14 11.08 -6.80
N GLY A 86 -1.58 9.97 -7.24
CA GLY A 86 -1.33 9.73 -8.65
C GLY A 86 -0.97 8.28 -8.92
N TYR A 87 -0.87 7.96 -10.21
CA TYR A 87 -0.43 6.63 -10.59
C TYR A 87 0.20 6.66 -11.97
N GLN A 88 0.99 5.62 -12.27
CA GLN A 88 1.60 5.46 -13.59
C GLN A 88 1.55 4.00 -13.98
N LYS A 89 1.10 3.76 -15.22
CA LYS A 89 1.11 2.41 -15.78
C LYS A 89 2.45 2.14 -16.43
N THR A 90 3.10 1.06 -16.03
CA THR A 90 4.39 0.66 -16.57
C THR A 90 4.38 -0.85 -16.78
N GLY A 91 4.30 -1.27 -18.04
CA GLY A 91 4.20 -2.67 -18.36
C GLY A 91 2.91 -3.28 -17.80
N GLU A 92 3.05 -4.33 -17.02
CA GLU A 92 1.89 -5.00 -16.43
C GLU A 92 1.51 -4.41 -15.07
N TRP A 93 2.21 -3.38 -14.60
CA TRP A 93 2.03 -2.80 -13.28
C TRP A 93 1.44 -1.42 -13.36
N ASP A 94 0.53 -1.12 -12.44
CA ASP A 94 0.14 0.24 -12.10
C ASP A 94 0.83 0.58 -10.79
N ILE A 95 1.57 1.67 -10.78
CA ILE A 95 2.28 2.15 -9.60
C ILE A 95 1.52 3.35 -9.03
N PHE A 96 1.19 3.29 -7.75
CA PHE A 96 0.43 4.34 -7.07
C PHE A 96 1.29 4.98 -6.00
N TRP A 97 0.98 6.25 -5.66
CA TRP A 97 1.71 6.92 -4.60
C TRP A 97 0.85 7.95 -3.90
N MET A 98 1.26 8.31 -2.67
CA MET A 98 0.68 9.39 -1.88
C MET A 98 1.81 10.19 -1.27
N GLY A 99 1.69 11.52 -1.29
CA GLY A 99 2.58 12.42 -0.58
C GLY A 99 3.93 12.66 -1.19
N ILE A 100 4.24 12.08 -2.34
CA ILE A 100 5.55 12.23 -2.96
C ILE A 100 5.47 13.37 -3.98
N ASN A 101 6.15 14.48 -3.66
CA ASN A 101 6.10 15.69 -4.48
C ASN A 101 7.37 15.96 -5.27
N ASP A 102 8.43 15.22 -4.98
CA ASP A 102 9.72 15.37 -5.67
C ASP A 102 9.76 14.41 -6.85
N TYR A 103 9.91 14.94 -8.04
CA TYR A 103 9.90 14.16 -9.28
C TYR A 103 11.01 13.12 -9.34
N SER A 104 12.22 13.49 -8.89
CA SER A 104 13.33 12.54 -8.88
C SER A 104 13.07 11.39 -7.93
N LYS A 105 12.57 11.71 -6.75
CA LYS A 105 12.22 10.69 -5.75
C LYS A 105 11.12 9.79 -6.29
N LEU A 106 10.10 10.36 -6.91
CA LEU A 106 9.00 9.58 -7.46
C LEU A 106 9.50 8.63 -8.55
N ASN A 107 10.37 9.11 -9.43
CA ASN A 107 10.90 8.28 -10.50
C ASN A 107 11.69 7.10 -9.94
N GLU A 108 12.45 7.33 -8.87
CA GLU A 108 13.17 6.25 -8.20
C GLU A 108 12.22 5.23 -7.59
N CYS A 109 11.14 5.71 -6.99
CA CYS A 109 10.13 4.82 -6.40
C CYS A 109 9.47 3.96 -7.48
N ILE A 110 9.13 4.56 -8.61
CA ILE A 110 8.53 3.82 -9.71
C ILE A 110 9.47 2.74 -10.22
N ASN A 111 10.74 3.08 -10.39
CA ASN A 111 11.72 2.10 -10.84
C ASN A 111 11.89 0.97 -9.84
N PHE A 112 11.91 1.28 -8.55
CA PHE A 112 11.99 0.26 -7.52
C PHE A 112 10.78 -0.67 -7.59
N ALA A 113 9.57 -0.10 -7.70
CA ALA A 113 8.34 -0.88 -7.73
C ALA A 113 8.29 -1.81 -8.94
N VAL A 114 8.70 -1.31 -10.10
CA VAL A 114 8.67 -2.09 -11.33
C VAL A 114 9.65 -3.25 -11.27
N SER A 115 10.83 -3.02 -10.69
CA SER A 115 11.88 -4.02 -10.67
C SER A 115 11.78 -4.98 -9.49
N LYS A 116 10.89 -4.71 -8.53
CA LYS A 116 10.76 -5.54 -7.35
C LYS A 116 10.28 -6.93 -7.73
N GLN A 117 11.02 -7.93 -7.27
CA GLN A 117 10.66 -9.31 -7.54
C GLN A 117 9.40 -9.68 -6.79
N GLN A 118 8.53 -10.43 -7.44
CA GLN A 118 7.33 -10.92 -6.79
C GLN A 118 7.72 -12.04 -5.82
N THR A 119 7.50 -11.80 -4.52
CA THR A 119 7.95 -12.73 -3.50
C THR A 119 6.94 -13.82 -3.22
N ILE A 120 5.68 -13.61 -3.58
CA ILE A 120 4.63 -14.60 -3.37
C ILE A 120 3.87 -14.77 -4.66
N SER A 121 3.77 -16.01 -5.07
CA SER A 121 3.05 -16.39 -6.26
C SER A 121 1.75 -17.06 -5.85
N TYR A 122 0.67 -16.53 -6.24
CA TYR A 122 -0.62 -17.14 -5.95
C TYR A 122 -1.29 -17.58 -7.22
#